data_b86860aa7488563c2b620e1019a4d841
#
_entry.id   b86860aa7488563c2b620e1019a4d841
#
_cell.length_a   1.000
_cell.length_b   1.000
_cell.length_c   1.000
_cell.angle_alpha   90.00
_cell.angle_beta   90.00
_cell.angle_gamma   90.00
#
_symmetry.space_group_name_H-M   'P 1'
#
loop_
_entity.id
_entity.type
_entity.pdbx_description
1 polymer ?
#
loop_
_entity_poly.entity_id
_entity_poly.type
_entity_poly.pdbx_seq_one_letter_code
_entity_poly.pdbx_strand_id
1 'polypeptide(L)' 'MKRGVTKEEIIHATQELIARNGIRAVRVDEIAQTLGISKRTLYEMFTDKNDLISACLDAM' A
#
# COMPACT_ATOMS: atom_id res chain seq x y z
N MET A 1 -17.68 -12.86 -6.74
CA MET A 1 -16.45 -13.16 -7.46
C MET A 1 -15.26 -12.49 -6.83
N LYS A 2 -14.18 -13.23 -6.71
CA LYS A 2 -12.99 -12.70 -6.11
C LYS A 2 -12.18 -11.87 -7.08
N ARG A 3 -11.68 -10.78 -6.62
CA ARG A 3 -10.93 -9.87 -7.44
C ARG A 3 -9.58 -9.58 -6.78
N GLY A 4 -8.53 -9.69 -7.55
CA GLY A 4 -7.21 -9.40 -7.04
C GLY A 4 -6.97 -7.91 -6.93
N VAL A 5 -6.05 -7.55 -6.05
CA VAL A 5 -5.65 -6.18 -5.89
C VAL A 5 -4.42 -5.92 -6.76
N THR A 6 -4.42 -4.81 -7.47
CA THR A 6 -3.29 -4.45 -8.32
C THR A 6 -2.30 -3.59 -7.55
N LYS A 7 -1.08 -3.51 -8.07
CA LYS A 7 -0.08 -2.62 -7.48
C LYS A 7 -0.56 -1.18 -7.46
N GLU A 8 -1.27 -0.78 -8.51
CA GLU A 8 -1.78 0.58 -8.60
C GLU A 8 -2.77 0.88 -7.50
N GLU A 9 -3.63 -0.07 -7.18
CA GLU A 9 -4.58 0.10 -6.09
C GLU A 9 -3.86 0.26 -4.76
N ILE A 10 -2.82 -0.54 -4.54
CA ILE A 10 -2.04 -0.47 -3.32
C ILE A 10 -1.33 0.88 -3.22
N ILE A 11 -0.73 1.31 -4.31
CA ILE A 11 -0.02 2.59 -4.35
C ILE A 11 -1.00 3.73 -4.07
N HIS A 12 -2.17 3.70 -4.70
CA HIS A 12 -3.16 4.76 -4.50
C HIS A 12 -3.62 4.84 -3.05
N ALA A 13 -3.93 3.69 -2.45
CA ALA A 13 -4.35 3.65 -1.06
C ALA A 13 -3.25 4.17 -0.13
N THR A 14 -2.01 3.79 -0.43
CA THR A 14 -0.87 4.24 0.35
C THR A 14 -0.68 5.74 0.24
N GLN A 15 -0.82 6.28 -0.97
CA GLN A 15 -0.71 7.72 -1.18
C GLN A 15 -1.75 8.48 -0.40
N GLU A 16 -2.97 7.95 -0.31
CA GLU A 16 -4.01 8.60 0.48
C GLU A 16 -3.65 8.62 1.96
N LEU A 17 -3.09 7.53 2.46
CA LEU A 17 -2.68 7.48 3.86
C LEU A 17 -1.53 8.44 4.13
N ILE A 18 -0.61 8.56 3.19
CA ILE A 18 0.49 9.52 3.31
C ILE A 18 -0.07 10.94 3.40
N ALA A 19 -1.05 11.25 2.56
CA ALA A 19 -1.63 12.58 2.54
C ALA A 19 -2.35 12.90 3.84
N ARG A 20 -2.96 11.89 4.46
CA ARG A 20 -3.71 12.11 5.69
C ARG A 20 -2.83 12.17 6.92
N ASN A 21 -1.90 11.23 7.03
CA ASN A 21 -1.18 11.01 8.27
C ASN A 21 0.31 11.30 8.18
N GLY A 22 0.81 11.56 6.99
CA GLY A 22 2.23 11.72 6.78
C GLY A 22 2.92 10.40 6.51
N ILE A 23 4.07 10.49 5.85
CA ILE A 23 4.77 9.30 5.38
C ILE A 23 5.25 8.41 6.53
N ARG A 24 5.58 9.02 7.65
CA ARG A 24 6.10 8.26 8.80
C ARG A 24 5.02 7.50 9.53
N ALA A 25 3.77 7.94 9.42
CA ALA A 25 2.66 7.31 10.11
C ALA A 25 2.03 6.19 9.29
N VAL A 26 2.48 5.99 8.07
CA VAL A 26 1.92 4.95 7.20
C VAL A 26 2.32 3.57 7.71
N ARG A 27 1.34 2.70 7.85
CA ARG A 27 1.56 1.34 8.33
C ARG A 27 1.01 0.35 7.32
N VAL A 28 1.78 -0.71 7.09
CA VAL A 28 1.38 -1.75 6.16
C VAL A 28 0.06 -2.39 6.59
N ASP A 29 -0.12 -2.55 7.89
CA ASP A 29 -1.36 -3.10 8.43
C ASP A 29 -2.58 -2.30 7.99
N GLU A 30 -2.47 -0.98 8.05
CA GLU A 30 -3.56 -0.11 7.67
C GLU A 30 -3.86 -0.20 6.18
N ILE A 31 -2.82 -0.29 5.37
CA ILE A 31 -2.99 -0.40 3.94
C ILE A 31 -3.76 -1.69 3.60
N ALA A 32 -3.32 -2.79 4.17
CA ALA A 32 -3.94 -4.07 3.92
C ALA A 32 -5.40 -4.06 4.37
N GLN A 33 -5.65 -3.49 5.54
CA GLN A 33 -7.00 -3.42 6.08
C GLN A 33 -7.91 -2.55 5.20
N THR A 34 -7.40 -1.43 4.75
CA THR A 34 -8.15 -0.53 3.89
C THR A 34 -8.57 -1.21 2.60
N LEU A 35 -7.68 -2.03 2.05
CA LEU A 35 -7.93 -2.73 0.80
C LEU A 35 -8.66 -4.06 0.99
N GLY A 36 -8.83 -4.50 2.22
CA GLY A 36 -9.47 -5.77 2.49
C GLY A 36 -8.63 -6.98 2.10
N ILE A 37 -7.32 -6.84 2.17
CA ILE A 37 -6.39 -7.92 1.83
C ILE A 37 -5.51 -8.23 3.03
N SER A 38 -4.80 -9.36 2.96
CA SER A 38 -3.86 -9.72 4.00
C SER A 38 -2.52 -9.06 3.74
N LYS A 39 -1.73 -8.92 4.80
CA LYS A 39 -0.36 -8.42 4.64
C LYS A 39 0.45 -9.31 3.71
N ARG A 40 0.17 -10.59 3.73
CA ARG A 40 0.85 -11.52 2.86
C ARG A 40 0.64 -11.15 1.39
N THR A 41 -0.60 -10.85 1.01
CA THR A 41 -0.91 -10.47 -0.35
C THR A 41 -0.14 -9.21 -0.73
N LEU A 42 -0.07 -8.26 0.19
CA LEU A 42 0.64 -7.01 -0.06
C LEU A 42 2.13 -7.27 -0.28
N TYR A 43 2.72 -8.13 0.53
CA TYR A 43 4.14 -8.44 0.41
C TYR A 43 4.47 -9.34 -0.77
N GLU A 44 3.46 -9.91 -1.41
CA GLU A 44 3.69 -10.62 -2.66
C GLU A 44 4.01 -9.66 -3.79
N MET A 45 3.57 -8.43 -3.66
CA MET A 45 3.77 -7.41 -4.69
C MET A 45 4.91 -6.46 -4.37
N PHE A 46 5.21 -6.26 -3.11
CA PHE A 46 6.27 -5.36 -2.66
C PHE A 46 7.15 -6.08 -1.66
N THR A 47 8.45 -5.93 -1.82
CA THR A 47 9.41 -6.63 -0.98
C THR A 47 9.29 -6.24 0.49
N ASP A 48 9.12 -4.95 0.74
CA ASP A 48 8.98 -4.45 2.10
C ASP A 48 8.32 -3.07 2.04
N LYS A 49 8.19 -2.45 3.21
CA LYS A 49 7.56 -1.14 3.29
C LYS A 49 8.31 -0.09 2.49
N ASN A 50 9.64 -0.14 2.51
CA ASN A 50 10.44 0.82 1.78
C ASN A 50 10.19 0.72 0.28
N ASP A 51 10.07 -0.50 -0.23
CA ASP A 51 9.78 -0.73 -1.63
C ASP A 51 8.43 -0.09 -2.01
N LEU A 52 7.44 -0.29 -1.16
CA LEU A 52 6.11 0.29 -1.37
C LEU A 52 6.16 1.82 -1.35
N ILE A 53 6.81 2.38 -0.35
CA ILE A 53 6.92 3.84 -0.24
C ILE A 53 7.66 4.41 -1.44
N SER A 54 8.72 3.75 -1.86
CA SER A 54 9.49 4.19 -3.02
C SER A 54 8.61 4.22 -4.26
N ALA A 55 7.79 3.19 -4.45
CA ALA A 55 6.87 3.14 -5.59
C ALA A 55 5.85 4.28 -5.53
N CYS A 56 5.38 4.61 -4.33
CA CYS A 56 4.45 5.71 -4.17
C CYS A 56 5.07 7.05 -4.54
N LEU A 57 6.30 7.26 -4.15
CA LEU A 57 7.01 8.50 -4.46
C LEU A 57 7.30 8.60 -5.95
N ASP A 58 7.64 7.49 -6.57
CA ASP A 58 7.87 7.48 -8.01
C ASP A 58 6.61 7.80 -8.80
N ALA A 59 5.46 7.43 -8.27
CA ALA A 59 4.18 7.61 -8.96
C ALA A 59 3.63 9.03 -8.79
N MET A 60 4.20 9.82 -7.92
CA MET A 60 3.73 11.19 -7.69
C MET A 60 4.25 12.18 -8.73
#